data_b5c6c329dc9c3f3fa2209748e62266e6
#
_entry.id   b5c6c329dc9c3f3fa2209748e62266e6
#
_cell.length_a   1.000
_cell.length_b   1.000
_cell.length_c   1.000
_cell.angle_alpha   90.00
_cell.angle_beta   90.00
_cell.angle_gamma   90.00
#
_symmetry.space_group_name_H-M   'P 1'
#
loop_
_entity.id
_entity.type
_entity.pdbx_description
1 polymer ?
#
loop_
_entity_poly.entity_id
_entity_poly.type
_entity_poly.pdbx_seq_one_letter_code
_entity_poly.pdbx_strand_id
1 'polypeptide(L)'
;MTEALSFLWADAFPASFDAFRSAHPAGSRGDELFLTICRFYETVGTLWRHDLISERLLFDWLAIALVWERLEAVAVGHRVERGDESVWANFEAMASAQAATG
;
A
#
# COMPACT_ATOMS: atom_id res chain seq x y z
N MET A 1 5.70 -0.34 12.27
CA MET A 1 5.04 -1.15 11.22
C MET A 1 4.09 -2.21 11.79
N THR A 2 4.41 -2.82 12.91
CA THR A 2 3.53 -3.85 13.51
C THR A 2 2.11 -3.35 13.77
N GLU A 3 1.96 -2.17 14.37
CA GLU A 3 0.65 -1.58 14.62
C GLU A 3 -0.10 -1.31 13.32
N ALA A 4 0.60 -0.80 12.31
CA ALA A 4 0.00 -0.51 11.00
C ALA A 4 -0.48 -1.79 10.32
N LEU A 5 0.30 -2.87 10.38
CA LEU A 5 -0.10 -4.15 9.81
C LEU A 5 -1.28 -4.77 10.56
N SER A 6 -1.31 -4.64 11.89
CA SER A 6 -2.46 -5.10 12.69
C SER A 6 -3.73 -4.34 12.31
N PHE A 7 -3.62 -3.04 12.07
CA PHE A 7 -4.71 -2.20 11.60
C PHE A 7 -5.21 -2.67 10.22
N LEU A 8 -4.29 -2.93 9.29
CA LEU A 8 -4.62 -3.37 7.93
C LEU A 8 -5.37 -4.71 7.93
N TRP A 9 -4.92 -5.65 8.74
CA TRP A 9 -5.46 -7.02 8.73
C TRP A 9 -6.63 -7.22 9.70
N ALA A 10 -7.05 -6.18 10.41
CA ALA A 10 -8.24 -6.23 11.26
C ALA A 10 -9.50 -6.37 10.41
N ASP A 11 -10.50 -7.10 10.91
CA ASP A 11 -11.77 -7.28 10.21
C ASP A 11 -12.46 -5.94 9.91
N ALA A 12 -12.21 -4.95 10.77
CA ALA A 12 -12.80 -3.62 10.62
C ALA A 12 -12.15 -2.76 9.53
N PHE A 13 -11.06 -3.22 8.88
CA PHE A 13 -10.42 -2.42 7.84
C PHE A 13 -11.41 -2.20 6.69
N PRO A 14 -11.67 -0.93 6.31
CA PRO A 14 -12.72 -0.62 5.34
C PRO A 14 -12.45 -1.17 3.94
N ALA A 15 -13.51 -1.60 3.24
CA ALA A 15 -13.42 -2.17 1.90
C ALA A 15 -13.49 -1.11 0.79
N SER A 16 -13.77 0.15 1.13
CA SER A 16 -13.84 1.26 0.16
C SER A 16 -13.18 2.50 0.71
N PHE A 17 -12.77 3.40 -0.20
CA PHE A 17 -12.18 4.66 0.24
C PHE A 17 -13.18 5.52 1.01
N ASP A 18 -14.43 5.58 0.57
CA ASP A 18 -15.45 6.39 1.26
C ASP A 18 -15.66 5.93 2.69
N ALA A 19 -15.76 4.61 2.89
CA ALA A 19 -15.88 4.05 4.24
C ALA A 19 -14.62 4.32 5.06
N PHE A 20 -13.44 4.20 4.46
CA PHE A 20 -12.17 4.49 5.12
C PHE A 20 -12.10 5.95 5.56
N ARG A 21 -12.37 6.88 4.65
CA ARG A 21 -12.26 8.32 4.95
C ARG A 21 -13.30 8.76 5.97
N SER A 22 -14.48 8.14 5.96
CA SER A 22 -15.52 8.40 6.94
C SER A 22 -15.10 7.98 8.35
N ALA A 23 -14.48 6.80 8.47
CA ALA A 23 -14.00 6.28 9.75
C ALA A 23 -12.67 6.90 10.19
N HIS A 24 -11.84 7.29 9.23
CA HIS A 24 -10.48 7.80 9.47
C HIS A 24 -10.25 9.08 8.68
N PRO A 25 -10.64 10.24 9.22
CA PRO A 25 -10.39 11.52 8.55
C PRO A 25 -8.91 11.76 8.30
N ALA A 26 -8.61 12.63 7.33
CA ALA A 26 -7.23 13.01 7.03
C ALA A 26 -6.52 13.50 8.31
N GLY A 27 -5.33 13.00 8.57
CA GLY A 27 -4.55 13.32 9.76
C GLY A 27 -4.91 12.52 11.01
N SER A 28 -5.94 11.69 10.97
CA SER A 28 -6.30 10.82 12.09
C SER A 28 -5.29 9.68 12.26
N ARG A 29 -5.37 8.97 13.38
CA ARG A 29 -4.47 7.84 13.65
C ARG A 29 -4.57 6.75 12.59
N GLY A 30 -5.80 6.38 12.19
CA GLY A 30 -5.99 5.36 11.16
C GLY A 30 -5.45 5.80 9.81
N ASP A 31 -5.62 7.07 9.44
CA ASP A 31 -5.04 7.62 8.22
C ASP A 31 -3.51 7.53 8.25
N GLU A 32 -2.88 7.89 9.37
CA GLU A 32 -1.42 7.81 9.52
C GLU A 32 -0.91 6.37 9.45
N LEU A 33 -1.64 5.42 10.02
CA LEU A 33 -1.26 4.00 9.92
C LEU A 33 -1.31 3.50 8.47
N PHE A 34 -2.35 3.87 7.74
CA PHE A 34 -2.45 3.57 6.31
C PHE A 34 -1.29 4.18 5.53
N LEU A 35 -0.99 5.45 5.76
CA LEU A 35 0.11 6.13 5.08
C LEU A 35 1.46 5.51 5.40
N THR A 36 1.65 5.03 6.63
CA THR A 36 2.89 4.35 7.02
C THR A 36 3.13 3.12 6.15
N ILE A 37 2.10 2.32 5.91
CA ILE A 37 2.21 1.14 5.04
C ILE A 37 2.53 1.55 3.61
N CYS A 38 1.78 2.48 3.06
CA CYS A 38 1.95 2.91 1.67
C CYS A 38 3.32 3.54 1.44
N ARG A 39 3.81 4.35 2.37
CA ARG A 39 5.14 4.98 2.27
C ARG A 39 6.25 3.94 2.29
N PHE A 40 6.14 2.93 3.14
CA PHE A 40 7.13 1.85 3.19
C PHE A 40 7.21 1.13 1.85
N TYR A 41 6.08 0.65 1.34
CA TYR A 41 6.05 -0.11 0.10
C TYR A 41 6.35 0.76 -1.13
N GLU A 42 5.97 2.02 -1.12
CA GLU A 42 6.34 2.94 -2.21
C GLU A 42 7.85 3.18 -2.24
N THR A 43 8.48 3.33 -1.08
CA THR A 43 9.94 3.48 -0.98
C THR A 43 10.65 2.24 -1.50
N VAL A 44 10.21 1.06 -1.06
CA VAL A 44 10.77 -0.21 -1.54
C VAL A 44 10.54 -0.35 -3.05
N GLY A 45 9.35 0.03 -3.51
CA GLY A 45 9.00 0.00 -4.94
C GLY A 45 9.88 0.92 -5.78
N THR A 46 10.25 2.08 -5.24
CA THR A 46 11.19 2.98 -5.92
C THR A 46 12.56 2.31 -6.07
N LEU A 47 13.06 1.66 -5.01
CA LEU A 47 14.33 0.94 -5.07
C LEU A 47 14.26 -0.22 -6.08
N TRP A 48 13.16 -0.96 -6.09
CA TRP A 48 12.95 -2.05 -7.03
C TRP A 48 12.94 -1.55 -8.49
N ARG A 49 12.23 -0.45 -8.74
CA ARG A 49 12.10 0.10 -10.08
C ARG A 49 13.44 0.56 -10.66
N HIS A 50 14.35 1.01 -9.79
CA HIS A 50 15.67 1.48 -10.19
C HIS A 50 16.76 0.40 -10.07
N ASP A 51 16.38 -0.86 -9.90
CA ASP A 51 17.30 -2.00 -9.77
C ASP A 51 18.29 -1.86 -8.63
N LEU A 52 17.89 -1.18 -7.54
CA LEU A 52 18.72 -0.98 -6.37
C LEU A 52 18.51 -2.06 -5.31
N ILE A 53 17.58 -2.98 -5.54
CA ILE A 53 17.33 -4.13 -4.67
C ILE A 53 16.96 -5.32 -5.56
N SER A 54 17.46 -6.52 -5.19
CA SER A 54 17.15 -7.74 -5.92
C SER A 54 15.66 -8.06 -5.86
N GLU A 55 15.02 -8.19 -7.03
CA GLU A 55 13.62 -8.58 -7.11
C GLU A 55 13.38 -9.94 -6.45
N ARG A 56 14.27 -10.90 -6.68
CA ARG A 56 14.18 -12.24 -6.11
C ARG A 56 14.17 -12.19 -4.60
N LEU A 57 15.09 -11.43 -4.02
CA LEU A 57 15.17 -11.27 -2.57
C LEU A 57 13.94 -10.58 -2.02
N LEU A 58 13.51 -9.50 -2.69
CA LEU A 58 12.38 -8.70 -2.28
C LEU A 58 11.09 -9.52 -2.29
N PHE A 59 10.85 -10.29 -3.35
CA PHE A 59 9.63 -11.07 -3.50
C PHE A 59 9.60 -12.30 -2.58
N ASP A 60 10.78 -12.77 -2.16
CA ASP A 60 10.89 -13.82 -1.15
C ASP A 60 10.61 -13.26 0.26
N TRP A 61 11.02 -12.02 0.48
CA TRP A 61 10.89 -11.36 1.79
C TRP A 61 9.49 -10.80 2.05
N LEU A 62 8.89 -10.12 1.08
CA LEU A 62 7.64 -9.37 1.27
C LEU A 62 6.49 -9.90 0.42
N ALA A 63 5.31 -10.05 1.04
CA ALA A 63 4.06 -10.40 0.35
C ALA A 63 3.39 -9.13 -0.19
N ILE A 64 4.01 -8.48 -1.16
CA ILE A 64 3.62 -7.16 -1.66
C ILE A 64 2.24 -7.18 -2.30
N ALA A 65 2.00 -8.18 -3.17
CA ALA A 65 0.74 -8.31 -3.88
C ALA A 65 -0.44 -8.52 -2.92
N LEU A 66 -0.22 -9.28 -1.84
CA LEU A 66 -1.25 -9.55 -0.85
C LEU A 66 -1.62 -8.28 -0.08
N VAL A 67 -0.62 -7.48 0.32
CA VAL A 67 -0.83 -6.21 1.01
C VAL A 67 -1.55 -5.23 0.09
N TRP A 68 -1.11 -5.13 -1.17
CA TRP A 68 -1.75 -4.24 -2.15
C TRP A 68 -3.22 -4.61 -2.35
N GLU A 69 -3.50 -5.89 -2.55
CA GLU A 69 -4.87 -6.39 -2.73
C GLU A 69 -5.77 -5.97 -1.56
N ARG A 70 -5.25 -6.05 -0.33
CA ARG A 70 -6.00 -5.69 0.87
C ARG A 70 -6.37 -4.21 0.92
N LEU A 71 -5.46 -3.32 0.50
CA LEU A 71 -5.66 -1.88 0.65
C LEU A 71 -5.91 -1.12 -0.65
N GLU A 72 -5.96 -1.81 -1.78
CA GLU A 72 -6.04 -1.19 -3.11
C GLU A 72 -7.17 -0.17 -3.24
N ALA A 73 -8.38 -0.51 -2.83
CA ALA A 73 -9.53 0.40 -2.96
C ALA A 73 -9.28 1.72 -2.21
N VAL A 74 -8.66 1.64 -1.03
CA VAL A 74 -8.34 2.82 -0.23
C VAL A 74 -7.18 3.60 -0.88
N ALA A 75 -6.15 2.88 -1.37
CA ALA A 75 -4.99 3.52 -2.01
C ALA A 75 -5.37 4.25 -3.30
N VAL A 76 -6.21 3.64 -4.13
CA VAL A 76 -6.70 4.26 -5.36
C VAL A 76 -7.56 5.48 -5.06
N GLY A 77 -8.42 5.38 -4.04
CA GLY A 77 -9.23 6.51 -3.58
C GLY A 77 -8.36 7.66 -3.06
N HIS A 78 -7.30 7.35 -2.34
CA HIS A 78 -6.34 8.36 -1.86
C HIS A 78 -5.62 9.04 -3.03
N ARG A 79 -5.27 8.28 -4.07
CA ARG A 79 -4.69 8.82 -5.32
C ARG A 79 -5.62 9.85 -5.94
N VAL A 80 -6.92 9.53 -6.05
CA VAL A 80 -7.93 10.43 -6.60
C VAL A 80 -8.08 11.66 -5.71
N GLU A 81 -8.11 11.48 -4.39
CA GLU A 81 -8.22 12.58 -3.43
C GLU A 81 -7.06 13.55 -3.58
N ARG A 82 -5.85 13.05 -3.83
CA ARG A 82 -4.65 13.87 -4.04
C ARG A 82 -4.57 14.49 -5.43
N GLY A 83 -5.35 13.97 -6.39
CA GLY A 83 -5.32 14.45 -7.77
C GLY A 83 -4.00 14.20 -8.49
N ASP A 84 -3.28 13.14 -8.12
CA ASP A 84 -1.96 12.82 -8.66
C ASP A 84 -1.86 11.32 -8.94
N GLU A 85 -1.79 10.97 -10.22
CA GLU A 85 -1.74 9.57 -10.68
C GLU A 85 -0.50 8.83 -10.22
N SER A 86 0.58 9.53 -9.87
CA SER A 86 1.83 8.92 -9.41
C SER A 86 1.77 8.43 -7.97
N VAL A 87 0.76 8.82 -7.21
CA VAL A 87 0.62 8.40 -5.80
C VAL A 87 0.50 6.88 -5.72
N TRP A 88 1.43 6.25 -5.02
CA TRP A 88 1.55 4.80 -4.81
C TRP A 88 1.77 4.00 -6.12
N ALA A 89 2.25 4.65 -7.18
CA ALA A 89 2.44 4.00 -8.50
C ALA A 89 3.52 2.92 -8.47
N ASN A 90 4.61 3.12 -7.75
CA ASN A 90 5.69 2.13 -7.66
C ASN A 90 5.26 0.93 -6.80
N PHE A 91 4.51 1.16 -5.73
CA PHE A 91 3.93 0.09 -4.92
C PHE A 91 3.02 -0.78 -5.80
N GLU A 92 2.11 -0.15 -6.54
CA GLU A 92 1.19 -0.87 -7.42
C GLU A 92 1.91 -1.67 -8.49
N ALA A 93 2.91 -1.07 -9.15
CA ALA A 93 3.68 -1.74 -10.20
C ALA A 93 4.43 -2.96 -9.66
N MET A 94 5.02 -2.82 -8.47
CA MET A 94 5.74 -3.90 -7.80
C MET A 94 4.79 -5.04 -7.41
N ALA A 95 3.61 -4.69 -6.90
CA ALA A 95 2.59 -5.68 -6.54
C ALA A 95 2.11 -6.46 -7.77
N SER A 96 1.91 -5.78 -8.90
CA SER A 96 1.51 -6.42 -10.15
C SER A 96 2.60 -7.37 -10.66
N ALA A 97 3.87 -6.97 -10.55
CA ALA A 97 5.00 -7.81 -10.96
C ALA A 97 5.08 -9.07 -10.09
N GLN A 98 4.90 -8.95 -8.78
CA GLN A 98 4.91 -10.11 -7.89
C GLN A 98 3.74 -11.06 -8.19
N ALA A 99 2.55 -10.53 -8.42
CA ALA A 99 1.37 -11.34 -8.76
C ALA A 99 1.59 -12.11 -10.06
N ALA A 100 2.28 -11.53 -11.04
CA ALA A 100 2.56 -12.17 -12.32
C ALA A 100 3.59 -13.32 -12.20
N THR A 101 4.46 -13.29 -11.19
CA THR A 101 5.47 -14.34 -10.97
C THR A 101 4.95 -15.49 -10.11
N GLY A 102 3.88 -15.26 -9.42
CA GLY A 102 3.28 -16.25 -8.53
C GLY A 102 2.35 -17.18 -9.23
#